data_4c9c3a29a5a523d5380999b6f7409750
#
_entry.id   4c9c3a29a5a523d5380999b6f7409750
#
_cell.length_a   1.000
_cell.length_b   1.000
_cell.length_c   1.000
_cell.angle_alpha   90.00
_cell.angle_beta   90.00
_cell.angle_gamma   90.00
#
_symmetry.space_group_name_H-M   'P 1'
#
loop_
_entity.id
_entity.type
_entity.pdbx_description
1 polymer ?
#
loop_
_entity_poly.entity_id
_entity_poly.type
_entity_poly.pdbx_seq_one_letter_code
_entity_poly.pdbx_strand_id
1 'polypeptide(L)'
;MKVFEFGNDRSGLILIQMVDSHSIQMIESEAEIIRKLSGRDDFRLVACQVDDWNRDLSPWEAPPVFGREGFGGRAEETLQDLKESVLSRYGQADRKFIGGYSLAGLFALWAAYREDSFEGVAAASQSVWFPGFVDKAERERILTKKVYLSLGNKEEKTKNPVMATVGDSIRKLHQIYEESNGIETVLEWNEGNHFREPELRMAKGFAWVMKSTHIH
;
A
#
# COMPACT_ATOMS: atom_id res chain seq x y z
N MET A 1 10.29 -1.48 -14.96
CA MET A 1 9.69 -0.51 -13.99
C MET A 1 10.41 0.84 -14.10
N LYS A 2 9.69 1.98 -14.15
CA LYS A 2 10.28 3.33 -14.04
C LYS A 2 10.25 3.78 -12.58
N VAL A 3 11.34 4.40 -12.13
CA VAL A 3 11.49 4.82 -10.73
C VAL A 3 11.73 6.33 -10.67
N PHE A 4 10.98 7.00 -9.79
CA PHE A 4 11.07 8.43 -9.53
C PHE A 4 11.31 8.64 -8.04
N GLU A 5 12.14 9.60 -7.69
CA GLU A 5 12.57 9.83 -6.30
C GLU A 5 12.27 11.26 -5.88
N PHE A 6 11.72 11.41 -4.67
CA PHE A 6 11.33 12.68 -4.07
C PHE A 6 11.83 12.73 -2.62
N GLY A 7 12.12 13.92 -2.13
CA GLY A 7 12.56 14.10 -0.74
C GLY A 7 14.07 14.08 -0.57
N ASN A 8 14.56 13.55 0.54
CA ASN A 8 15.97 13.61 0.94
C ASN A 8 16.78 12.49 0.30
N ASP A 9 17.75 12.83 -0.56
CA ASP A 9 18.58 11.90 -1.31
C ASP A 9 19.61 11.14 -0.45
N ARG A 10 19.82 11.56 0.80
CA ARG A 10 20.74 10.92 1.77
C ARG A 10 20.00 10.13 2.86
N SER A 11 18.69 10.03 2.78
CA SER A 11 17.90 9.36 3.79
C SER A 11 18.10 7.85 3.78
N GLY A 12 18.26 7.26 4.98
CA GLY A 12 18.12 5.83 5.23
C GLY A 12 16.68 5.38 5.47
N LEU A 13 15.70 6.29 5.43
CA LEU A 13 14.28 5.99 5.55
C LEU A 13 13.62 6.06 4.18
N ILE A 14 13.19 4.93 3.65
CA ILE A 14 12.69 4.77 2.29
C ILE A 14 11.21 4.42 2.31
N LEU A 15 10.41 5.23 1.64
CA LEU A 15 8.99 5.00 1.38
C LEU A 15 8.84 4.57 -0.08
N ILE A 16 8.31 3.40 -0.32
CA ILE A 16 8.15 2.84 -1.67
C ILE A 16 6.66 2.82 -2.00
N GLN A 17 6.29 3.40 -3.15
CA GLN A 17 4.90 3.47 -3.58
C GLN A 17 4.75 3.04 -5.03
N MET A 18 3.85 2.07 -5.26
CA MET A 18 3.46 1.70 -6.61
C MET A 18 2.49 2.71 -7.18
N VAL A 19 2.72 3.18 -8.41
CA VAL A 19 1.92 4.23 -9.07
C VAL A 19 1.67 3.90 -10.54
N ASP A 20 0.64 4.52 -11.11
CA ASP A 20 0.44 4.58 -12.56
C ASP A 20 1.02 5.88 -13.15
N SER A 21 0.93 6.04 -14.47
CA SER A 21 1.44 7.23 -15.16
C SER A 21 0.67 8.52 -14.81
N HIS A 22 -0.57 8.42 -14.34
CA HIS A 22 -1.39 9.58 -13.97
C HIS A 22 -1.08 10.04 -12.55
N SER A 23 -0.87 9.11 -11.63
CA SER A 23 -0.61 9.38 -10.22
C SER A 23 0.76 10.00 -9.97
N ILE A 24 1.73 9.80 -10.87
CA ILE A 24 3.10 10.31 -10.70
C ILE A 24 3.15 11.83 -10.51
N GLN A 25 2.23 12.59 -11.10
CA GLN A 25 2.16 14.05 -10.99
C GLN A 25 1.79 14.52 -9.57
N MET A 26 1.17 13.68 -8.76
CA MET A 26 0.73 14.00 -7.40
C MET A 26 1.76 13.66 -6.33
N ILE A 27 2.80 12.90 -6.68
CA ILE A 27 3.77 12.36 -5.70
C ILE A 27 4.60 13.45 -5.02
N GLU A 28 4.95 14.53 -5.73
CA GLU A 28 5.66 15.65 -5.11
C GLU A 28 4.80 16.35 -4.06
N SER A 29 3.52 16.60 -4.37
CA SER A 29 2.55 17.15 -3.42
C SER A 29 2.33 16.19 -2.24
N GLU A 30 2.25 14.90 -2.49
CA GLU A 30 2.13 13.88 -1.46
C GLU A 30 3.34 13.90 -0.50
N ALA A 31 4.58 14.00 -1.03
CA ALA A 31 5.78 14.12 -0.22
C ALA A 31 5.75 15.34 0.70
N GLU A 32 5.22 16.49 0.22
CA GLU A 32 5.04 17.67 1.05
C GLU A 32 4.00 17.47 2.17
N ILE A 33 2.90 16.77 1.86
CA ILE A 33 1.89 16.44 2.87
C ILE A 33 2.48 15.50 3.92
N ILE A 34 3.26 14.48 3.50
CA ILE A 34 3.98 13.59 4.41
C ILE A 34 4.87 14.38 5.37
N ARG A 35 5.66 15.35 4.86
CA ARG A 35 6.50 16.22 5.72
C ARG A 35 5.68 16.96 6.77
N LYS A 36 4.56 17.56 6.35
CA LYS A 36 3.67 18.31 7.25
C LYS A 36 3.04 17.43 8.32
N LEU A 37 2.56 16.22 7.95
CA LEU A 37 1.88 15.31 8.87
C LEU A 37 2.84 14.61 9.84
N SER A 38 4.03 14.25 9.36
CA SER A 38 5.03 13.53 10.17
C SER A 38 5.94 14.46 10.97
N GLY A 39 6.06 15.74 10.58
CA GLY A 39 7.06 16.65 11.11
C GLY A 39 8.50 16.27 10.73
N ARG A 40 8.69 15.43 9.69
CA ARG A 40 9.98 14.89 9.26
C ARG A 40 10.28 15.30 7.83
N ASP A 41 11.56 15.55 7.55
CA ASP A 41 12.10 15.78 6.20
C ASP A 41 13.20 14.75 5.83
N ASP A 42 13.50 13.83 6.76
CA ASP A 42 14.52 12.80 6.64
C ASP A 42 13.96 11.48 6.03
N PHE A 43 13.20 11.58 4.97
CA PHE A 43 12.73 10.42 4.20
C PHE A 43 12.94 10.61 2.70
N ARG A 44 12.97 9.51 1.97
CA ARG A 44 12.92 9.47 0.52
C ARG A 44 11.68 8.71 0.08
N LEU A 45 10.83 9.33 -0.75
CA LEU A 45 9.69 8.70 -1.40
C LEU A 45 10.09 8.21 -2.78
N VAL A 46 10.01 6.91 -2.99
CA VAL A 46 10.37 6.21 -4.23
C VAL A 46 9.10 5.74 -4.90
N ALA A 47 8.66 6.45 -5.94
CA ALA A 47 7.50 6.09 -6.74
C ALA A 47 7.90 5.14 -7.87
N CYS A 48 7.28 3.96 -7.89
CA CYS A 48 7.55 2.88 -8.83
C CYS A 48 6.38 2.75 -9.80
N GLN A 49 6.57 3.23 -11.04
CA GLN A 49 5.54 3.20 -12.06
C GLN A 49 5.47 1.81 -12.72
N VAL A 50 4.26 1.22 -12.69
CA VAL A 50 3.92 0.00 -13.43
C VAL A 50 3.34 0.35 -14.81
N ASP A 51 3.45 -0.58 -15.74
CA ASP A 51 2.98 -0.39 -17.12
C ASP A 51 1.51 -0.77 -17.29
N ASP A 52 1.05 -1.81 -16.59
CA ASP A 52 -0.32 -2.31 -16.64
C ASP A 52 -0.85 -2.53 -15.23
N TRP A 53 -1.77 -1.67 -14.80
CA TRP A 53 -2.28 -1.61 -13.43
C TRP A 53 -2.92 -2.91 -12.96
N ASN A 54 -3.84 -3.47 -13.78
CA ASN A 54 -4.56 -4.67 -13.40
C ASN A 54 -3.71 -5.93 -13.50
N ARG A 55 -2.83 -5.99 -14.48
CA ARG A 55 -1.95 -7.14 -14.70
C ARG A 55 -0.83 -7.20 -13.67
N ASP A 56 -0.13 -6.08 -13.48
CA ASP A 56 1.15 -6.06 -12.76
C ASP A 56 0.97 -6.02 -11.22
N LEU A 57 -0.17 -5.52 -10.73
CA LEU A 57 -0.42 -5.35 -9.29
C LEU A 57 -1.33 -6.42 -8.68
N SER A 58 -1.96 -7.26 -9.48
CA SER A 58 -2.85 -8.30 -8.95
C SER A 58 -2.06 -9.53 -8.49
N PRO A 59 -2.37 -10.08 -7.30
CA PRO A 59 -1.68 -11.22 -6.71
C PRO A 59 -1.78 -12.52 -7.54
N TRP A 60 -2.91 -12.70 -8.23
CA TRP A 60 -3.21 -13.83 -9.12
C TRP A 60 -4.23 -13.42 -10.17
N GLU A 61 -4.43 -14.27 -11.17
CA GLU A 61 -5.45 -14.06 -12.19
C GLU A 61 -6.85 -14.04 -11.58
N ALA A 62 -7.65 -13.07 -12.02
CA ALA A 62 -9.06 -12.97 -11.63
C ALA A 62 -9.89 -12.36 -12.78
N PRO A 63 -11.20 -12.69 -12.86
CA PRO A 63 -12.09 -12.10 -13.86
C PRO A 63 -12.27 -10.59 -13.60
N PRO A 64 -12.77 -9.85 -14.62
CA PRO A 64 -13.13 -8.45 -14.46
C PRO A 64 -14.14 -8.24 -13.32
N VAL A 65 -13.84 -7.28 -12.45
CA VAL A 65 -14.76 -6.81 -11.39
C VAL A 65 -15.38 -5.48 -11.79
N PHE A 66 -14.63 -4.66 -12.51
CA PHE A 66 -15.09 -3.41 -13.14
C PHE A 66 -14.51 -3.32 -14.56
N GLY A 67 -15.20 -2.60 -15.43
CA GLY A 67 -14.76 -2.52 -16.83
C GLY A 67 -14.85 -3.86 -17.57
N ARG A 68 -13.92 -4.08 -18.50
CA ARG A 68 -13.86 -5.29 -19.34
C ARG A 68 -12.56 -6.09 -19.17
N GLU A 69 -11.57 -5.52 -18.54
CA GLU A 69 -10.25 -6.12 -18.35
C GLU A 69 -10.20 -6.92 -17.06
N GLY A 70 -9.71 -8.14 -17.13
CA GLY A 70 -9.41 -8.97 -15.99
C GLY A 70 -8.10 -8.56 -15.29
N PHE A 71 -7.73 -9.33 -14.31
CA PHE A 71 -6.52 -9.17 -13.53
C PHE A 71 -5.50 -10.23 -13.96
N GLY A 72 -4.28 -9.82 -14.29
CA GLY A 72 -3.29 -10.69 -14.92
C GLY A 72 -2.42 -11.50 -13.98
N GLY A 73 -2.48 -11.25 -12.66
CA GLY A 73 -1.80 -12.07 -11.65
C GLY A 73 -0.28 -11.99 -11.64
N ARG A 74 0.32 -10.87 -12.04
CA ARG A 74 1.78 -10.72 -12.16
C ARG A 74 2.46 -9.98 -11.01
N ALA A 75 1.83 -9.96 -9.85
CA ALA A 75 2.42 -9.31 -8.67
C ALA A 75 3.77 -9.92 -8.26
N GLU A 76 3.99 -11.23 -8.47
CA GLU A 76 5.26 -11.88 -8.15
C GLU A 76 6.41 -11.34 -9.03
N GLU A 77 6.17 -11.19 -10.33
CA GLU A 77 7.16 -10.61 -11.25
C GLU A 77 7.41 -9.14 -10.93
N THR A 78 6.35 -8.40 -10.60
CA THR A 78 6.46 -6.99 -10.17
C THR A 78 7.25 -6.85 -8.88
N LEU A 79 7.06 -7.76 -7.91
CA LEU A 79 7.87 -7.79 -6.68
C LEU A 79 9.32 -8.11 -6.99
N GLN A 80 9.60 -9.05 -7.90
CA GLN A 80 10.96 -9.37 -8.32
C GLN A 80 11.64 -8.16 -8.98
N ASP A 81 10.96 -7.47 -9.90
CA ASP A 81 11.44 -6.23 -10.51
C ASP A 81 11.72 -5.14 -9.46
N LEU A 82 10.85 -5.04 -8.44
CA LEU A 82 11.02 -4.11 -7.32
C LEU A 82 12.27 -4.46 -6.49
N LYS A 83 12.49 -5.75 -6.23
CA LYS A 83 13.69 -6.24 -5.51
C LYS A 83 14.97 -5.90 -6.26
N GLU A 84 15.00 -6.13 -7.55
CA GLU A 84 16.18 -5.89 -8.40
C GLU A 84 16.46 -4.40 -8.61
N SER A 85 15.45 -3.60 -8.88
CA SER A 85 15.63 -2.19 -9.25
C SER A 85 15.60 -1.21 -8.08
N VAL A 86 14.94 -1.55 -6.96
CA VAL A 86 14.76 -0.64 -5.82
C VAL A 86 15.36 -1.21 -4.54
N LEU A 87 14.91 -2.39 -4.07
CA LEU A 87 15.37 -2.91 -2.78
C LEU A 87 16.87 -3.20 -2.78
N SER A 88 17.44 -3.68 -3.90
CA SER A 88 18.90 -3.87 -4.04
C SER A 88 19.67 -2.55 -3.90
N ARG A 89 19.15 -1.48 -4.50
CA ARG A 89 19.74 -0.13 -4.42
C ARG A 89 19.72 0.45 -3.01
N TYR A 90 18.65 0.17 -2.26
CA TYR A 90 18.47 0.63 -0.88
C TYR A 90 18.71 -0.47 0.16
N GLY A 91 19.50 -1.49 -0.18
CA GLY A 91 19.80 -2.62 0.72
C GLY A 91 20.39 -2.22 2.07
N GLN A 92 21.14 -1.10 2.12
CA GLN A 92 21.73 -0.54 3.34
C GLN A 92 20.85 0.51 4.03
N ALA A 93 19.62 0.73 3.56
CA ALA A 93 18.69 1.65 4.21
C ALA A 93 18.24 1.09 5.56
N ASP A 94 18.18 1.97 6.57
CA ASP A 94 17.84 1.60 7.95
C ASP A 94 16.40 1.10 8.06
N ARG A 95 15.48 1.76 7.35
CA ARG A 95 14.04 1.49 7.42
C ARG A 95 13.40 1.58 6.03
N LYS A 96 12.64 0.56 5.66
CA LYS A 96 11.89 0.52 4.39
C LYS A 96 10.41 0.28 4.65
N PHE A 97 9.57 1.08 4.00
CA PHE A 97 8.11 0.97 4.05
C PHE A 97 7.56 0.87 2.65
N ILE A 98 6.53 0.07 2.47
CA ILE A 98 5.82 -0.04 1.19
C ILE A 98 4.40 0.50 1.34
N GLY A 99 3.88 1.13 0.30
CA GLY A 99 2.51 1.63 0.30
C GLY A 99 1.89 1.68 -1.08
N GLY A 100 0.60 1.97 -1.09
CA GLY A 100 -0.14 2.14 -2.32
C GLY A 100 -1.60 2.48 -2.10
N TYR A 101 -2.18 3.05 -3.14
CA TYR A 101 -3.60 3.38 -3.23
C TYR A 101 -4.34 2.34 -4.08
N SER A 102 -5.56 1.98 -3.71
CA SER A 102 -6.40 1.07 -4.52
C SER A 102 -5.73 -0.31 -4.74
N LEU A 103 -5.55 -0.73 -5.98
CA LEU A 103 -4.89 -2.00 -6.32
C LEU A 103 -3.40 -2.00 -5.91
N ALA A 104 -2.73 -0.84 -5.94
CA ALA A 104 -1.37 -0.72 -5.40
C ALA A 104 -1.33 -0.91 -3.87
N GLY A 105 -2.39 -0.55 -3.16
CA GLY A 105 -2.53 -0.86 -1.73
C GLY A 105 -2.72 -2.35 -1.47
N LEU A 106 -3.47 -3.04 -2.33
CA LEU A 106 -3.56 -4.50 -2.30
C LEU A 106 -2.19 -5.15 -2.56
N PHE A 107 -1.47 -4.68 -3.59
CA PHE A 107 -0.11 -5.14 -3.89
C PHE A 107 0.84 -4.94 -2.71
N ALA A 108 0.82 -3.77 -2.07
CA ALA A 108 1.68 -3.46 -0.92
C ALA A 108 1.42 -4.44 0.25
N LEU A 109 0.15 -4.70 0.57
CA LEU A 109 -0.22 -5.72 1.56
C LEU A 109 0.27 -7.11 1.14
N TRP A 110 0.00 -7.52 -0.10
CA TRP A 110 0.41 -8.82 -0.62
C TRP A 110 1.94 -8.98 -0.62
N ALA A 111 2.68 -7.96 -1.03
CA ALA A 111 4.15 -7.98 -1.02
C ALA A 111 4.72 -8.20 0.39
N ALA A 112 4.08 -7.65 1.42
CA ALA A 112 4.50 -7.85 2.81
C ALA A 112 4.21 -9.26 3.36
N TYR A 113 3.49 -10.13 2.64
CA TYR A 113 3.43 -11.57 2.93
C TYR A 113 4.57 -12.35 2.24
N ARG A 114 5.30 -11.73 1.32
CA ARG A 114 6.32 -12.37 0.47
C ARG A 114 7.74 -11.85 0.74
N GLU A 115 7.87 -10.65 1.29
CA GLU A 115 9.12 -9.95 1.50
C GLU A 115 9.17 -9.35 2.92
N ASP A 116 10.20 -9.67 3.69
CA ASP A 116 10.35 -9.31 5.10
C ASP A 116 11.16 -8.01 5.33
N SER A 117 11.69 -7.42 4.26
CA SER A 117 12.49 -6.18 4.34
C SER A 117 11.64 -4.93 4.63
N PHE A 118 10.32 -5.03 4.55
CA PHE A 118 9.42 -3.91 4.86
C PHE A 118 9.08 -3.87 6.35
N GLU A 119 9.44 -2.79 7.02
CA GLU A 119 9.08 -2.56 8.42
C GLU A 119 7.58 -2.27 8.60
N GLY A 120 6.96 -1.65 7.60
CA GLY A 120 5.53 -1.34 7.62
C GLY A 120 4.91 -1.19 6.24
N VAL A 121 3.57 -1.30 6.22
CA VAL A 121 2.73 -1.14 5.03
C VAL A 121 1.74 0.01 5.23
N ALA A 122 1.70 0.94 4.26
CA ALA A 122 0.71 2.02 4.17
C ALA A 122 -0.27 1.71 3.04
N ALA A 123 -1.41 1.08 3.34
CA ALA A 123 -2.44 0.76 2.37
C ALA A 123 -3.63 1.71 2.51
N ALA A 124 -3.90 2.51 1.47
CA ALA A 124 -4.99 3.46 1.46
C ALA A 124 -6.04 3.09 0.40
N SER A 125 -7.31 3.05 0.80
CA SER A 125 -8.45 2.68 -0.08
C SER A 125 -8.17 1.41 -0.89
N GLN A 126 -7.44 0.48 -0.27
CA GLN A 126 -6.91 -0.72 -0.90
C GLN A 126 -8.01 -1.65 -1.40
N SER A 127 -7.79 -2.28 -2.54
CA SER A 127 -8.75 -3.16 -3.22
C SER A 127 -8.88 -4.53 -2.57
N VAL A 128 -9.14 -4.58 -1.25
CA VAL A 128 -9.23 -5.86 -0.48
C VAL A 128 -10.51 -6.65 -0.71
N TRP A 129 -11.40 -6.14 -1.56
CA TRP A 129 -12.47 -6.89 -2.20
C TRP A 129 -11.96 -7.90 -3.24
N PHE A 130 -10.67 -7.89 -3.56
CA PHE A 130 -10.05 -8.78 -4.53
C PHE A 130 -10.26 -10.24 -4.13
N PRO A 131 -10.74 -11.11 -5.07
CA PRO A 131 -11.16 -12.47 -4.74
C PRO A 131 -10.06 -13.29 -4.04
N GLY A 132 -10.37 -13.86 -2.89
CA GLY A 132 -9.48 -14.76 -2.15
C GLY A 132 -8.40 -14.07 -1.31
N PHE A 133 -8.30 -12.72 -1.32
CA PHE A 133 -7.24 -12.04 -0.57
C PHE A 133 -7.43 -12.13 0.96
N VAL A 134 -8.65 -11.97 1.43
CA VAL A 134 -8.97 -12.14 2.87
C VAL A 134 -8.71 -13.57 3.31
N ASP A 135 -9.10 -14.58 2.50
CA ASP A 135 -8.84 -15.99 2.78
C ASP A 135 -7.32 -16.31 2.88
N LYS A 136 -6.51 -15.64 2.05
CA LYS A 136 -5.04 -15.72 2.16
C LYS A 136 -4.57 -15.15 3.49
N ALA A 137 -5.06 -13.98 3.88
CA ALA A 137 -4.66 -13.32 5.12
C ALA A 137 -5.03 -14.13 6.38
N GLU A 138 -6.13 -14.91 6.34
CA GLU A 138 -6.49 -15.82 7.42
C GLU A 138 -5.54 -17.03 7.57
N ARG A 139 -4.88 -17.43 6.49
CA ARG A 139 -4.02 -18.64 6.45
C ARG A 139 -2.55 -18.35 6.59
N GLU A 140 -2.12 -17.14 6.26
CA GLU A 140 -0.71 -16.76 6.20
C GLU A 140 -0.43 -15.59 7.15
N ARG A 141 0.79 -15.55 7.68
CA ARG A 141 1.23 -14.46 8.53
C ARG A 141 1.92 -13.40 7.68
N ILE A 142 1.53 -12.14 7.84
CA ILE A 142 2.23 -11.00 7.25
C ILE A 142 3.61 -10.82 7.92
N LEU A 143 4.64 -10.44 7.14
CA LEU A 143 6.03 -10.40 7.59
C LEU A 143 6.46 -9.01 8.10
N THR A 144 5.56 -8.04 8.09
CA THR A 144 5.80 -6.67 8.56
C THR A 144 5.35 -6.49 10.02
N LYS A 145 5.83 -5.41 10.65
CA LYS A 145 5.48 -5.08 12.05
C LYS A 145 4.37 -4.02 12.15
N LYS A 146 4.13 -3.27 11.08
CA LYS A 146 3.16 -2.15 11.08
C LYS A 146 2.26 -2.22 9.86
N VAL A 147 0.95 -2.13 10.07
CA VAL A 147 -0.03 -2.13 8.98
C VAL A 147 -1.02 -0.98 9.17
N TYR A 148 -0.93 0.01 8.30
CA TYR A 148 -1.94 1.06 8.20
C TYR A 148 -2.94 0.68 7.12
N LEU A 149 -4.21 0.70 7.49
CA LEU A 149 -5.34 0.50 6.58
C LEU A 149 -6.21 1.75 6.60
N SER A 150 -6.71 2.18 5.44
CA SER A 150 -7.73 3.22 5.42
C SER A 150 -8.76 3.02 4.32
N LEU A 151 -9.96 3.57 4.54
CA LEU A 151 -11.06 3.50 3.58
C LEU A 151 -11.90 4.76 3.65
N GLY A 152 -12.46 5.19 2.52
CA GLY A 152 -13.48 6.23 2.50
C GLY A 152 -14.84 5.70 2.97
N ASN A 153 -15.56 6.44 3.81
CA ASN A 153 -16.84 6.02 4.40
C ASN A 153 -18.01 5.86 3.40
N LYS A 154 -17.75 6.15 2.12
CA LYS A 154 -18.71 5.94 1.02
C LYS A 154 -18.26 4.86 0.03
N GLU A 155 -17.09 4.27 0.21
CA GLU A 155 -16.56 3.28 -0.74
C GLU A 155 -17.35 1.96 -0.73
N GLU A 156 -17.76 1.49 0.44
CA GLU A 156 -18.61 0.29 0.56
C GLU A 156 -20.05 0.50 0.04
N LYS A 157 -20.44 1.75 -0.29
CA LYS A 157 -21.76 2.11 -0.84
C LYS A 157 -21.82 2.09 -2.37
N THR A 158 -20.83 1.53 -3.01
CA THR A 158 -20.80 1.36 -4.49
C THR A 158 -21.91 0.41 -4.97
N LYS A 159 -22.36 0.60 -6.21
CA LYS A 159 -23.35 -0.29 -6.85
C LYS A 159 -22.76 -1.63 -7.29
N ASN A 160 -21.44 -1.72 -7.42
CA ASN A 160 -20.79 -2.98 -7.78
C ASN A 160 -20.77 -3.91 -6.56
N PRO A 161 -21.42 -5.10 -6.64
CA PRO A 161 -21.59 -5.97 -5.48
C PRO A 161 -20.27 -6.55 -4.95
N VAL A 162 -19.28 -6.77 -5.82
CA VAL A 162 -17.96 -7.25 -5.42
C VAL A 162 -17.18 -6.14 -4.71
N MET A 163 -17.13 -4.95 -5.32
CA MET A 163 -16.43 -3.81 -4.71
C MET A 163 -17.08 -3.34 -3.40
N ALA A 164 -18.40 -3.52 -3.25
CA ALA A 164 -19.12 -3.16 -2.02
C ALA A 164 -18.67 -3.99 -0.80
N THR A 165 -18.07 -5.17 -1.02
CA THR A 165 -17.52 -5.99 0.07
C THR A 165 -16.27 -5.39 0.72
N VAL A 166 -15.71 -4.31 0.17
CA VAL A 166 -14.47 -3.68 0.68
C VAL A 166 -14.56 -3.30 2.15
N GLY A 167 -15.73 -2.83 2.62
CA GLY A 167 -15.95 -2.46 4.01
C GLY A 167 -15.83 -3.65 4.97
N ASP A 168 -16.45 -4.77 4.64
CA ASP A 168 -16.36 -5.99 5.45
C ASP A 168 -14.98 -6.63 5.36
N SER A 169 -14.39 -6.64 4.17
CA SER A 169 -13.04 -7.17 3.92
C SER A 169 -11.98 -6.42 4.73
N ILE A 170 -12.04 -5.09 4.77
CA ILE A 170 -11.04 -4.29 5.51
C ILE A 170 -11.18 -4.44 7.03
N ARG A 171 -12.43 -4.51 7.55
CA ARG A 171 -12.68 -4.78 8.98
C ARG A 171 -12.13 -6.16 9.37
N LYS A 172 -12.34 -7.16 8.53
CA LYS A 172 -11.83 -8.50 8.76
C LYS A 172 -10.31 -8.55 8.75
N LEU A 173 -9.65 -7.89 7.78
CA LEU A 173 -8.19 -7.77 7.74
C LEU A 173 -7.64 -7.05 8.97
N HIS A 174 -8.26 -5.95 9.38
CA HIS A 174 -7.86 -5.23 10.59
C HIS A 174 -7.92 -6.14 11.82
N GLN A 175 -9.01 -6.90 11.99
CA GLN A 175 -9.14 -7.87 13.07
C GLN A 175 -8.03 -8.93 13.04
N ILE A 176 -7.71 -9.50 11.86
CA ILE A 176 -6.63 -10.49 11.69
C ILE A 176 -5.30 -9.90 12.17
N TYR A 177 -5.01 -8.65 11.81
CA TYR A 177 -3.75 -7.99 12.20
C TYR A 177 -3.74 -7.60 13.68
N GLU A 178 -4.85 -7.16 14.26
CA GLU A 178 -4.96 -6.90 15.71
C GLU A 178 -4.74 -8.16 16.55
N GLU A 179 -5.23 -9.30 16.09
CA GLU A 179 -5.05 -10.60 16.76
C GLU A 179 -3.65 -11.20 16.54
N SER A 180 -2.86 -10.62 15.62
CA SER A 180 -1.52 -11.12 15.29
C SER A 180 -0.45 -10.54 16.21
N ASN A 181 0.22 -11.38 16.97
CA ASN A 181 1.28 -10.95 17.88
C ASN A 181 2.41 -10.21 17.16
N GLY A 182 2.76 -9.03 17.67
CA GLY A 182 3.88 -8.22 17.19
C GLY A 182 3.56 -7.36 15.96
N ILE A 183 2.28 -7.23 15.60
CA ILE A 183 1.81 -6.30 14.57
C ILE A 183 1.11 -5.11 15.23
N GLU A 184 1.58 -3.91 14.94
CA GLU A 184 0.87 -2.66 15.24
C GLU A 184 -0.01 -2.31 14.04
N THR A 185 -1.31 -2.15 14.22
CA THR A 185 -2.24 -1.86 13.13
C THR A 185 -3.23 -0.77 13.48
N VAL A 186 -3.74 -0.10 12.47
CA VAL A 186 -4.82 0.89 12.57
C VAL A 186 -5.71 0.81 11.33
N LEU A 187 -7.01 1.02 11.54
CA LEU A 187 -7.98 1.24 10.47
C LEU A 187 -8.54 2.66 10.58
N GLU A 188 -8.18 3.52 9.63
CA GLU A 188 -8.66 4.90 9.55
C GLU A 188 -9.80 5.04 8.53
N TRP A 189 -10.92 5.62 8.95
CA TRP A 189 -12.03 5.98 8.07
C TRP A 189 -11.89 7.44 7.62
N ASN A 190 -11.76 7.64 6.30
CA ASN A 190 -11.72 8.97 5.70
C ASN A 190 -13.10 9.38 5.17
N GLU A 191 -13.37 10.68 5.06
CA GLU A 191 -14.59 11.16 4.44
C GLU A 191 -14.55 10.95 2.92
N GLY A 192 -15.68 10.51 2.34
CA GLY A 192 -15.89 10.48 0.89
C GLY A 192 -15.75 9.11 0.25
N ASN A 193 -15.73 9.14 -1.09
CA ASN A 193 -15.61 7.96 -1.94
C ASN A 193 -14.14 7.65 -2.27
N HIS A 194 -13.95 6.67 -3.16
CA HIS A 194 -12.64 6.20 -3.62
C HIS A 194 -11.74 7.27 -4.25
N PHE A 195 -12.29 8.33 -4.79
CA PHE A 195 -11.54 9.35 -5.56
C PHE A 195 -11.25 10.63 -4.77
N ARG A 196 -11.63 10.68 -3.50
CA ARG A 196 -11.42 11.87 -2.68
C ARG A 196 -10.07 11.85 -1.98
N GLU A 197 -9.23 12.83 -2.28
CA GLU A 197 -7.97 13.14 -1.62
C GLU A 197 -7.00 11.93 -1.50
N PRO A 198 -6.69 11.22 -2.61
CA PRO A 198 -5.86 10.04 -2.55
C PRO A 198 -4.45 10.33 -1.99
N GLU A 199 -3.82 11.45 -2.36
CA GLU A 199 -2.50 11.86 -1.87
C GLU A 199 -2.51 12.16 -0.37
N LEU A 200 -3.59 12.75 0.16
CA LEU A 200 -3.72 12.97 1.60
C LEU A 200 -3.86 11.64 2.37
N ARG A 201 -4.64 10.70 1.84
CA ARG A 201 -4.82 9.37 2.46
C ARG A 201 -3.53 8.56 2.46
N MET A 202 -2.77 8.60 1.35
CA MET A 202 -1.45 7.97 1.28
C MET A 202 -0.47 8.62 2.26
N ALA A 203 -0.41 9.95 2.28
CA ALA A 203 0.47 10.69 3.17
C ALA A 203 0.19 10.40 4.65
N LYS A 204 -1.08 10.25 5.05
CA LYS A 204 -1.46 9.82 6.41
C LYS A 204 -0.90 8.43 6.73
N GLY A 205 -1.02 7.50 5.79
CA GLY A 205 -0.50 6.15 5.93
C GLY A 205 1.01 6.13 6.14
N PHE A 206 1.75 6.80 5.27
CA PHE A 206 3.21 6.90 5.41
C PHE A 206 3.62 7.64 6.69
N ALA A 207 2.97 8.75 7.03
CA ALA A 207 3.25 9.46 8.28
C ALA A 207 3.02 8.58 9.51
N TRP A 208 2.01 7.69 9.48
CA TRP A 208 1.73 6.78 10.58
C TRP A 208 2.76 5.65 10.68
N VAL A 209 3.10 4.96 9.58
CA VAL A 209 4.06 3.85 9.62
C VAL A 209 5.48 4.28 9.99
N MET A 210 5.86 5.52 9.64
CA MET A 210 7.17 6.08 10.01
C MET A 210 7.36 6.37 11.50
N LYS A 211 6.28 6.47 12.28
CA LYS A 211 6.40 6.69 13.73
C LYS A 211 7.18 5.55 14.37
N SER A 212 8.08 5.88 15.30
CA SER A 212 8.76 4.85 16.08
C SER A 212 7.73 4.08 16.89
N THR A 213 7.85 2.76 16.93
CA THR A 213 7.05 1.93 17.83
C THR A 213 7.54 2.24 19.25
N HIS A 214 6.72 2.86 20.08
CA HIS A 214 7.01 2.93 21.51
C HIS A 214 6.79 1.53 22.07
N ILE A 215 7.92 0.81 22.25
CA ILE A 215 7.91 -0.42 23.05
C ILE A 215 7.72 0.03 24.50
N HIS A 216 6.52 -0.20 25.03
CA HIS A 216 6.22 -0.11 26.46
C HIS A 216 6.58 -1.41 27.15
#